data_6557d48a0901d72e7721a29c3c62c6ef
#
_entry.id   6557d48a0901d72e7721a29c3c62c6ef
#
_cell.length_a   1.000
_cell.length_b   1.000
_cell.length_c   1.000
_cell.angle_alpha   90.00
_cell.angle_beta   90.00
_cell.angle_gamma   90.00
#
_symmetry.space_group_name_H-M   'P 1'
#
loop_
_entity.id
_entity.type
_entity.pdbx_description
1 polymer ?
#
loop_
_entity_poly.entity_id
_entity_poly.type
_entity_poly.pdbx_seq_one_letter_code
_entity_poly.pdbx_strand_id
1 'polypeptide(L)'
;IAENLKLGFLVKQPEEPWFQTEWKFADKAGKDLGFEVIKIAVPDGEKTLNAIDSLAASGAKGFVICTPDPKLGSAIAAKARGYDMKVIAVDDQFVNAKGKPMDTVPLVMMAATKIGERQGQELYKEMQKRGWDVKETAVMAITADELDTARRRTTGSMDALKAAGFPEKQIYKVPTKSNDIPGAFDAANSMLVQHPEVKHWLVVGMNDNTVLGGVRATEGQGFKAPDVIGIGINGVDAVSELSK
;
A
#
# COMPACT_ATOMS: atom_id res chain seq x y z
N ILE A 1 3.11 -6.24 41.29
CA ILE A 1 3.12 -7.10 40.07
C ILE A 1 2.46 -6.24 39.04
N ALA A 2 3.23 -5.73 38.05
CA ALA A 2 2.63 -5.05 36.92
C ALA A 2 1.66 -6.03 36.25
N GLU A 3 0.37 -5.68 36.14
CA GLU A 3 -0.57 -6.44 35.32
C GLU A 3 0.05 -6.62 33.94
N ASN A 4 0.01 -7.84 33.43
CA ASN A 4 0.56 -8.13 32.11
C ASN A 4 -0.25 -7.36 31.07
N LEU A 5 0.25 -6.21 30.61
CA LEU A 5 -0.44 -5.34 29.66
C LEU A 5 -0.66 -6.12 28.36
N LYS A 6 -1.91 -6.16 27.89
CA LYS A 6 -2.30 -6.79 26.64
C LYS A 6 -2.74 -5.72 25.64
N LEU A 7 -2.20 -5.79 24.41
CA LEU A 7 -2.57 -4.92 23.31
C LEU A 7 -2.92 -5.75 22.08
N GLY A 8 -3.97 -5.36 21.38
CA GLY A 8 -4.35 -5.96 20.11
C GLY A 8 -3.53 -5.40 18.95
N PHE A 9 -3.28 -6.23 17.91
CA PHE A 9 -2.82 -5.75 16.61
C PHE A 9 -3.66 -6.43 15.52
N LEU A 10 -4.54 -5.62 14.89
CA LEU A 10 -5.55 -6.08 13.95
C LEU A 10 -5.17 -5.68 12.53
N VAL A 11 -5.17 -6.65 11.61
CA VAL A 11 -4.81 -6.41 10.21
C VAL A 11 -5.84 -6.97 9.24
N LYS A 12 -6.09 -6.25 8.15
CA LYS A 12 -7.11 -6.59 7.16
C LYS A 12 -6.73 -7.78 6.25
N GLN A 13 -5.46 -7.97 5.95
CA GLN A 13 -4.95 -8.96 4.99
C GLN A 13 -3.75 -9.72 5.58
N PRO A 14 -3.98 -10.66 6.52
CA PRO A 14 -2.92 -11.32 7.27
C PRO A 14 -1.98 -12.17 6.40
N GLU A 15 -2.40 -12.54 5.19
CA GLU A 15 -1.61 -13.29 4.21
C GLU A 15 -0.58 -12.42 3.47
N GLU A 16 -0.75 -11.09 3.46
CA GLU A 16 0.22 -10.21 2.81
C GLU A 16 1.52 -10.10 3.61
N PRO A 17 2.68 -10.17 2.93
CA PRO A 17 3.99 -10.04 3.57
C PRO A 17 4.17 -8.74 4.37
N TRP A 18 3.53 -7.64 3.92
CA TRP A 18 3.50 -6.37 4.66
C TRP A 18 2.95 -6.54 6.07
N PHE A 19 1.74 -7.12 6.21
CA PHE A 19 1.08 -7.29 7.50
C PHE A 19 1.74 -8.37 8.36
N GLN A 20 2.34 -9.39 7.75
CA GLN A 20 3.19 -10.35 8.48
C GLN A 20 4.42 -9.65 9.10
N THR A 21 4.99 -8.69 8.38
CA THR A 21 6.12 -7.90 8.87
C THR A 21 5.69 -6.97 10.01
N GLU A 22 4.54 -6.32 9.92
CA GLU A 22 3.97 -5.52 11.02
C GLU A 22 3.78 -6.36 12.29
N TRP A 23 3.17 -7.54 12.17
CA TRP A 23 2.97 -8.44 13.29
C TRP A 23 4.30 -8.91 13.92
N LYS A 24 5.32 -9.19 13.09
CA LYS A 24 6.66 -9.54 13.56
C LYS A 24 7.27 -8.41 14.41
N PHE A 25 7.13 -7.17 13.97
CA PHE A 25 7.62 -6.03 14.72
C PHE A 25 6.76 -5.71 15.95
N ALA A 26 5.45 -5.97 15.92
CA ALA A 26 4.59 -5.89 17.09
C ALA A 26 5.02 -6.89 18.16
N ASP A 27 5.27 -8.15 17.80
CA ASP A 27 5.80 -9.17 18.71
C ASP A 27 7.16 -8.75 19.31
N LYS A 28 8.03 -8.17 18.47
CA LYS A 28 9.31 -7.64 18.95
C LYS A 28 9.12 -6.51 19.96
N ALA A 29 8.24 -5.57 19.68
CA ALA A 29 7.93 -4.47 20.58
C ALA A 29 7.33 -4.98 21.90
N GLY A 30 6.43 -5.98 21.84
CA GLY A 30 5.88 -6.62 23.03
C GLY A 30 6.96 -7.25 23.92
N LYS A 31 7.91 -7.94 23.31
CA LYS A 31 9.09 -8.49 24.01
C LYS A 31 9.95 -7.41 24.63
N ASP A 32 10.29 -6.39 23.86
CA ASP A 32 11.22 -5.34 24.29
C ASP A 32 10.63 -4.44 25.38
N LEU A 33 9.31 -4.23 25.37
CA LEU A 33 8.61 -3.31 26.27
C LEU A 33 7.77 -4.01 27.35
N GLY A 34 7.69 -5.33 27.33
CA GLY A 34 7.06 -6.11 28.39
C GLY A 34 5.53 -6.15 28.33
N PHE A 35 4.94 -6.27 27.12
CA PHE A 35 3.49 -6.44 26.94
C PHE A 35 3.18 -7.63 26.01
N GLU A 36 1.98 -8.21 26.18
CA GLU A 36 1.47 -9.27 25.30
C GLU A 36 0.79 -8.67 24.06
N VAL A 37 1.09 -9.23 22.90
CA VAL A 37 0.46 -8.84 21.62
C VAL A 37 -0.58 -9.88 21.21
N ILE A 38 -1.84 -9.49 21.03
CA ILE A 38 -2.92 -10.33 20.52
C ILE A 38 -3.15 -9.98 19.06
N LYS A 39 -2.75 -10.87 18.15
CA LYS A 39 -2.86 -10.69 16.68
C LYS A 39 -4.17 -11.23 16.19
N ILE A 40 -4.98 -10.42 15.48
CA ILE A 40 -6.27 -10.84 14.94
C ILE A 40 -6.42 -10.37 13.49
N ALA A 41 -6.82 -11.30 12.62
CA ALA A 41 -7.22 -11.00 11.25
C ALA A 41 -8.63 -10.39 11.20
N VAL A 42 -8.77 -9.26 10.53
CA VAL A 42 -10.04 -8.51 10.42
C VAL A 42 -10.34 -8.17 8.95
N PRO A 43 -10.63 -9.16 8.10
CA PRO A 43 -10.81 -8.97 6.66
C PRO A 43 -12.10 -8.21 6.29
N ASP A 44 -13.03 -8.05 7.23
CA ASP A 44 -14.32 -7.39 7.03
C ASP A 44 -14.81 -6.67 8.30
N GLY A 45 -15.90 -5.91 8.16
CA GLY A 45 -16.45 -5.11 9.26
C GLY A 45 -17.01 -5.94 10.42
N GLU A 46 -17.63 -7.07 10.13
CA GLU A 46 -18.19 -7.97 11.17
C GLU A 46 -17.07 -8.54 12.03
N LYS A 47 -16.04 -9.11 11.39
CA LYS A 47 -14.87 -9.64 12.09
C LYS A 47 -14.11 -8.56 12.84
N THR A 48 -14.06 -7.34 12.32
CA THR A 48 -13.46 -6.20 13.02
C THR A 48 -14.17 -5.92 14.34
N LEU A 49 -15.49 -5.81 14.33
CA LEU A 49 -16.25 -5.52 15.56
C LEU A 49 -16.20 -6.68 16.56
N ASN A 50 -16.26 -7.92 16.09
CA ASN A 50 -16.13 -9.12 16.93
C ASN A 50 -14.72 -9.24 17.53
N ALA A 51 -13.67 -8.84 16.80
CA ALA A 51 -12.30 -8.82 17.33
C ALA A 51 -12.16 -7.84 18.50
N ILE A 52 -12.83 -6.69 18.45
CA ILE A 52 -12.81 -5.71 19.56
C ILE A 52 -13.48 -6.31 20.80
N ASP A 53 -14.61 -7.03 20.66
CA ASP A 53 -15.24 -7.76 21.78
C ASP A 53 -14.29 -8.80 22.38
N SER A 54 -13.61 -9.55 21.53
CA SER A 54 -12.65 -10.57 21.96
C SER A 54 -11.46 -9.98 22.71
N LEU A 55 -10.96 -8.82 22.26
CA LEU A 55 -9.90 -8.10 22.95
C LEU A 55 -10.34 -7.62 24.31
N ALA A 56 -11.55 -7.07 24.42
CA ALA A 56 -12.12 -6.64 25.69
C ALA A 56 -12.26 -7.82 26.66
N ALA A 57 -12.79 -8.96 26.19
CA ALA A 57 -12.92 -10.18 26.99
C ALA A 57 -11.55 -10.73 27.44
N SER A 58 -10.49 -10.53 26.67
CA SER A 58 -9.12 -10.91 27.02
C SER A 58 -8.44 -9.94 27.99
N GLY A 59 -9.08 -8.83 28.35
CA GLY A 59 -8.54 -7.79 29.23
C GLY A 59 -7.54 -6.86 28.55
N ALA A 60 -7.53 -6.78 27.20
CA ALA A 60 -6.69 -5.85 26.46
C ALA A 60 -7.06 -4.38 26.81
N LYS A 61 -6.06 -3.51 26.86
CA LYS A 61 -6.22 -2.08 27.20
C LYS A 61 -6.26 -1.19 25.96
N GLY A 62 -6.02 -1.73 24.80
CA GLY A 62 -6.06 -1.01 23.53
C GLY A 62 -5.62 -1.88 22.37
N PHE A 63 -5.66 -1.30 21.18
CA PHE A 63 -5.22 -1.99 19.99
C PHE A 63 -4.76 -1.04 18.89
N VAL A 64 -3.91 -1.55 18.03
CA VAL A 64 -3.52 -0.98 16.73
C VAL A 64 -4.36 -1.67 15.66
N ILE A 65 -4.81 -0.95 14.65
CA ILE A 65 -5.62 -1.53 13.58
C ILE A 65 -5.33 -0.92 12.21
N CYS A 66 -5.06 -1.80 11.23
CA CYS A 66 -5.25 -1.49 9.81
C CYS A 66 -6.64 -2.01 9.41
N THR A 67 -7.59 -1.10 9.26
CA THR A 67 -9.01 -1.45 9.03
C THR A 67 -9.26 -1.94 7.58
N PRO A 68 -10.17 -2.91 7.35
CA PRO A 68 -10.57 -3.30 6.01
C PRO A 68 -11.37 -2.21 5.27
N ASP A 69 -12.06 -1.34 6.02
CA ASP A 69 -12.82 -0.21 5.50
C ASP A 69 -12.67 1.01 6.42
N PRO A 70 -12.08 2.12 5.97
CA PRO A 70 -11.99 3.36 6.74
C PRO A 70 -13.32 3.90 7.27
N LYS A 71 -14.44 3.60 6.62
CA LYS A 71 -15.78 4.03 7.04
C LYS A 71 -16.25 3.37 8.33
N LEU A 72 -15.63 2.27 8.73
CA LEU A 72 -15.86 1.63 10.03
C LEU A 72 -15.34 2.45 11.21
N GLY A 73 -14.56 3.50 10.96
CA GLY A 73 -13.85 4.29 11.97
C GLY A 73 -14.73 4.75 13.13
N SER A 74 -15.93 5.26 12.84
CA SER A 74 -16.87 5.70 13.89
C SER A 74 -17.34 4.53 14.77
N ALA A 75 -17.64 3.38 14.20
CA ALA A 75 -18.07 2.18 14.92
C ALA A 75 -16.92 1.61 15.77
N ILE A 76 -15.71 1.51 15.18
CA ILE A 76 -14.50 1.06 15.89
C ILE A 76 -14.21 1.96 17.10
N ALA A 77 -14.18 3.28 16.88
CA ALA A 77 -13.90 4.23 17.94
C ALA A 77 -14.97 4.23 19.06
N ALA A 78 -16.26 4.10 18.71
CA ALA A 78 -17.35 4.01 19.67
C ALA A 78 -17.24 2.73 20.50
N LYS A 79 -16.98 1.60 19.87
CA LYS A 79 -16.86 0.29 20.53
C LYS A 79 -15.63 0.23 21.44
N ALA A 80 -14.50 0.75 21.01
CA ALA A 80 -13.29 0.86 21.82
C ALA A 80 -13.55 1.71 23.10
N ARG A 81 -14.22 2.86 22.95
CA ARG A 81 -14.60 3.68 24.10
C ARG A 81 -15.54 2.95 25.06
N GLY A 82 -16.49 2.19 24.54
CA GLY A 82 -17.42 1.40 25.36
C GLY A 82 -16.72 0.41 26.28
N TYR A 83 -15.54 -0.06 25.89
CA TYR A 83 -14.69 -0.96 26.67
C TYR A 83 -13.49 -0.26 27.34
N ASP A 84 -13.43 1.06 27.35
CA ASP A 84 -12.30 1.86 27.85
C ASP A 84 -10.95 1.45 27.21
N MET A 85 -10.98 1.01 25.97
CA MET A 85 -9.79 0.67 25.21
C MET A 85 -9.29 1.84 24.37
N LYS A 86 -7.96 2.00 24.29
CA LYS A 86 -7.31 2.95 23.38
C LYS A 86 -7.18 2.34 22.00
N VAL A 87 -7.30 3.18 20.96
CA VAL A 87 -7.14 2.74 19.56
C VAL A 87 -6.20 3.66 18.82
N ILE A 88 -5.34 3.05 17.99
CA ILE A 88 -4.46 3.72 17.03
C ILE A 88 -4.74 3.11 15.66
N ALA A 89 -5.06 3.95 14.68
CA ALA A 89 -5.13 3.53 13.28
C ALA A 89 -3.72 3.45 12.70
N VAL A 90 -3.46 2.44 11.89
CA VAL A 90 -2.22 2.31 11.13
C VAL A 90 -2.54 2.17 9.64
N ASP A 91 -1.68 2.70 8.78
CA ASP A 91 -1.77 2.77 7.33
C ASP A 91 -2.99 3.55 6.79
N ASP A 92 -4.21 3.20 7.18
CA ASP A 92 -5.43 3.80 6.66
C ASP A 92 -6.14 4.67 7.70
N GLN A 93 -6.32 5.95 7.36
CA GLN A 93 -7.03 6.90 8.22
C GLN A 93 -8.53 6.61 8.26
N PHE A 94 -9.09 6.54 9.46
CA PHE A 94 -10.53 6.43 9.64
C PHE A 94 -11.26 7.65 9.07
N VAL A 95 -12.43 7.39 8.50
CA VAL A 95 -13.36 8.44 8.07
C VAL A 95 -14.71 8.30 8.79
N ASN A 96 -15.35 9.44 8.99
CA ASN A 96 -16.70 9.47 9.55
C ASN A 96 -17.76 9.12 8.48
N ALA A 97 -19.03 9.08 8.85
CA ALA A 97 -20.14 8.78 7.95
C ALA A 97 -20.26 9.74 6.74
N LYS A 98 -19.64 10.92 6.82
CA LYS A 98 -19.57 11.90 5.72
C LYS A 98 -18.31 11.77 4.87
N GLY A 99 -17.49 10.73 5.11
CA GLY A 99 -16.21 10.50 4.40
C GLY A 99 -15.09 11.46 4.82
N LYS A 100 -15.24 12.24 5.89
CA LYS A 100 -14.19 13.13 6.40
C LYS A 100 -13.25 12.39 7.34
N PRO A 101 -11.93 12.68 7.28
CA PRO A 101 -10.94 12.13 8.20
C PRO A 101 -11.34 12.32 9.67
N MET A 102 -11.06 11.32 10.49
CA MET A 102 -11.32 11.33 11.94
C MET A 102 -10.02 11.66 12.69
N ASP A 103 -9.82 12.95 13.02
CA ASP A 103 -8.62 13.41 13.74
C ASP A 103 -8.64 13.03 15.24
N THR A 104 -9.75 12.46 15.72
CA THR A 104 -9.90 12.01 17.11
C THR A 104 -9.24 10.68 17.41
N VAL A 105 -8.84 9.94 16.38
CA VAL A 105 -8.10 8.68 16.49
C VAL A 105 -6.68 8.91 15.99
N PRO A 106 -5.65 8.67 16.83
CA PRO A 106 -4.26 8.77 16.38
C PRO A 106 -4.00 7.87 15.18
N LEU A 107 -3.22 8.39 14.22
CA LEU A 107 -2.86 7.70 13.00
C LEU A 107 -1.34 7.60 12.86
N VAL A 108 -0.85 6.42 12.57
CA VAL A 108 0.53 6.17 12.12
C VAL A 108 0.46 5.66 10.69
N MET A 109 0.99 6.43 9.75
CA MET A 109 0.97 6.06 8.34
C MET A 109 2.26 6.46 7.63
N MET A 110 2.52 5.81 6.50
CA MET A 110 3.62 6.23 5.63
C MET A 110 3.29 7.59 4.96
N ALA A 111 4.34 8.36 4.64
CA ALA A 111 4.20 9.61 3.89
C ALA A 111 3.91 9.32 2.41
N ALA A 112 2.73 8.76 2.11
CA ALA A 112 2.37 8.18 0.83
C ALA A 112 2.65 9.08 -0.38
N THR A 113 2.27 10.36 -0.33
CA THR A 113 2.55 11.33 -1.40
C THR A 113 4.06 11.49 -1.62
N LYS A 114 4.85 11.69 -0.54
CA LYS A 114 6.30 11.89 -0.65
C LYS A 114 7.02 10.64 -1.16
N ILE A 115 6.55 9.46 -0.78
CA ILE A 115 7.09 8.20 -1.29
C ILE A 115 6.81 8.09 -2.80
N GLY A 116 5.59 8.43 -3.23
CA GLY A 116 5.26 8.50 -4.64
C GLY A 116 6.10 9.52 -5.40
N GLU A 117 6.23 10.75 -4.87
CA GLU A 117 7.11 11.77 -5.45
C GLU A 117 8.54 11.25 -5.66
N ARG A 118 9.09 10.56 -4.65
CA ARG A 118 10.42 9.95 -4.75
C ARG A 118 10.47 8.86 -5.83
N GLN A 119 9.46 8.01 -5.91
CA GLN A 119 9.35 6.99 -6.97
C GLN A 119 9.39 7.63 -8.36
N GLY A 120 8.59 8.67 -8.61
CA GLY A 120 8.56 9.38 -9.90
C GLY A 120 9.89 10.05 -10.23
N GLN A 121 10.53 10.69 -9.26
CA GLN A 121 11.85 11.32 -9.42
C GLN A 121 12.93 10.30 -9.81
N GLU A 122 12.99 9.16 -9.14
CA GLU A 122 14.00 8.13 -9.42
C GLU A 122 13.73 7.43 -10.76
N LEU A 123 12.47 7.22 -11.14
CA LEU A 123 12.11 6.70 -12.47
C LEU A 123 12.61 7.63 -13.57
N TYR A 124 12.36 8.94 -13.45
CA TYR A 124 12.82 9.92 -14.43
C TYR A 124 14.35 9.98 -14.51
N LYS A 125 15.01 10.00 -13.36
CA LYS A 125 16.48 10.00 -13.27
C LYS A 125 17.12 8.76 -13.92
N GLU A 126 16.57 7.57 -13.66
CA GLU A 126 17.08 6.34 -14.24
C GLU A 126 16.80 6.29 -15.75
N MET A 127 15.66 6.78 -16.21
CA MET A 127 15.36 6.97 -17.64
C MET A 127 16.44 7.83 -18.32
N GLN A 128 16.76 8.98 -17.73
CA GLN A 128 17.82 9.86 -18.27
C GLN A 128 19.18 9.19 -18.27
N LYS A 129 19.53 8.48 -17.21
CA LYS A 129 20.78 7.74 -17.09
C LYS A 129 20.93 6.66 -18.18
N ARG A 130 19.83 6.01 -18.56
CA ARG A 130 19.78 5.04 -19.68
C ARG A 130 19.80 5.71 -21.06
N GLY A 131 19.71 7.03 -21.14
CA GLY A 131 19.68 7.78 -22.39
C GLY A 131 18.42 7.56 -23.23
N TRP A 132 17.30 7.20 -22.59
CA TRP A 132 16.05 6.99 -23.30
C TRP A 132 15.46 8.30 -23.85
N ASP A 133 14.99 8.26 -25.09
CA ASP A 133 14.22 9.37 -25.64
C ASP A 133 12.83 9.40 -25.01
N VAL A 134 12.48 10.55 -24.44
CA VAL A 134 11.16 10.79 -23.86
C VAL A 134 10.03 10.53 -24.86
N LYS A 135 10.28 10.83 -26.17
CA LYS A 135 9.26 10.60 -27.21
C LYS A 135 8.94 9.12 -27.47
N GLU A 136 9.87 8.24 -27.13
CA GLU A 136 9.75 6.78 -27.29
C GLU A 136 9.41 6.07 -25.98
N THR A 137 9.24 6.85 -24.89
CA THR A 137 9.01 6.35 -23.54
C THR A 137 7.59 6.69 -23.08
N ALA A 138 6.94 5.77 -22.39
CA ALA A 138 5.65 6.00 -21.74
C ALA A 138 5.66 5.52 -20.28
N VAL A 139 4.72 6.03 -19.51
CA VAL A 139 4.48 5.64 -18.13
C VAL A 139 3.22 4.78 -18.05
N MET A 140 3.36 3.62 -17.48
CA MET A 140 2.28 2.75 -17.05
C MET A 140 2.05 2.97 -15.56
N ALA A 141 1.02 3.73 -15.20
CA ALA A 141 0.67 3.98 -13.80
C ALA A 141 -0.48 3.06 -13.38
N ILE A 142 -0.15 1.95 -12.71
CA ILE A 142 -1.13 0.98 -12.20
C ILE A 142 -1.76 1.54 -10.93
N THR A 143 -3.05 1.84 -10.99
CA THR A 143 -3.77 2.62 -9.97
C THR A 143 -4.87 1.81 -9.28
N ALA A 144 -5.11 2.15 -8.01
CA ALA A 144 -6.25 1.72 -7.21
C ALA A 144 -6.78 2.96 -6.46
N ASP A 145 -7.42 3.85 -7.23
CA ASP A 145 -7.76 5.21 -6.78
C ASP A 145 -8.84 5.26 -5.69
N GLU A 146 -9.56 4.18 -5.46
CA GLU A 146 -10.53 4.00 -4.35
C GLU A 146 -9.83 3.93 -2.98
N LEU A 147 -8.56 3.52 -2.94
CA LEU A 147 -7.73 3.47 -1.74
C LEU A 147 -6.91 4.75 -1.62
N ASP A 148 -7.15 5.55 -0.58
CA ASP A 148 -6.51 6.87 -0.42
C ASP A 148 -4.97 6.79 -0.41
N THR A 149 -4.41 5.84 0.33
CA THR A 149 -2.95 5.66 0.41
C THR A 149 -2.35 5.22 -0.93
N ALA A 150 -3.04 4.36 -1.70
CA ALA A 150 -2.63 3.94 -3.03
C ALA A 150 -2.68 5.11 -4.02
N ARG A 151 -3.80 5.84 -4.05
CA ARG A 151 -3.99 7.01 -4.89
C ARG A 151 -2.91 8.06 -4.64
N ARG A 152 -2.58 8.37 -3.38
CA ARG A 152 -1.54 9.34 -3.02
C ARG A 152 -0.16 8.93 -3.53
N ARG A 153 0.19 7.64 -3.49
CA ARG A 153 1.47 7.13 -4.02
C ARG A 153 1.53 7.30 -5.52
N THR A 154 0.55 6.78 -6.25
CA THR A 154 0.54 6.83 -7.71
C THR A 154 0.40 8.26 -8.25
N THR A 155 -0.43 9.09 -7.63
CA THR A 155 -0.55 10.52 -7.97
C THR A 155 0.77 11.25 -7.72
N GLY A 156 1.40 11.06 -6.56
CA GLY A 156 2.70 11.66 -6.26
C GLY A 156 3.76 11.30 -7.31
N SER A 157 3.78 10.04 -7.77
CA SER A 157 4.71 9.59 -8.81
C SER A 157 4.45 10.27 -10.16
N MET A 158 3.19 10.33 -10.58
CA MET A 158 2.82 10.98 -11.84
C MET A 158 3.10 12.47 -11.81
N ASP A 159 2.80 13.14 -10.69
CA ASP A 159 3.04 14.57 -10.53
C ASP A 159 4.54 14.90 -10.53
N ALA A 160 5.36 14.06 -9.89
CA ALA A 160 6.81 14.21 -9.91
C ALA A 160 7.40 14.03 -11.32
N LEU A 161 6.89 13.05 -12.09
CA LEU A 161 7.29 12.86 -13.50
C LEU A 161 6.91 14.08 -14.33
N LYS A 162 5.70 14.60 -14.21
CA LYS A 162 5.26 15.84 -14.89
C LYS A 162 6.12 17.04 -14.50
N ALA A 163 6.40 17.21 -13.21
CA ALA A 163 7.26 18.29 -12.72
C ALA A 163 8.71 18.21 -13.25
N ALA A 164 9.19 16.99 -13.53
CA ALA A 164 10.49 16.76 -14.18
C ALA A 164 10.47 17.02 -15.70
N GLY A 165 9.30 17.31 -16.29
CA GLY A 165 9.14 17.59 -17.71
C GLY A 165 8.68 16.41 -18.55
N PHE A 166 8.27 15.30 -17.93
CA PHE A 166 7.71 14.15 -18.68
C PHE A 166 6.32 14.52 -19.23
N PRO A 167 6.03 14.24 -20.55
CA PRO A 167 4.78 14.64 -21.18
C PRO A 167 3.56 13.93 -20.57
N GLU A 168 2.59 14.69 -20.08
CA GLU A 168 1.39 14.13 -19.45
C GLU A 168 0.62 13.17 -20.36
N LYS A 169 0.57 13.45 -21.67
CA LYS A 169 -0.09 12.58 -22.67
C LYS A 169 0.51 11.19 -22.83
N GLN A 170 1.71 10.96 -22.30
CA GLN A 170 2.42 9.67 -22.32
C GLN A 170 2.37 8.99 -20.95
N ILE A 171 1.55 9.52 -20.01
CA ILE A 171 1.28 8.90 -18.71
C ILE A 171 -0.10 8.25 -18.76
N TYR A 172 -0.12 6.93 -18.80
CA TYR A 172 -1.34 6.14 -18.89
C TYR A 172 -1.73 5.59 -17.52
N LYS A 173 -2.91 5.99 -17.04
CA LYS A 173 -3.52 5.38 -15.85
C LYS A 173 -4.10 4.02 -16.21
N VAL A 174 -3.75 3.01 -15.42
CA VAL A 174 -4.15 1.62 -15.61
C VAL A 174 -4.83 1.13 -14.34
N PRO A 175 -6.15 1.32 -14.19
CA PRO A 175 -6.87 0.86 -13.02
C PRO A 175 -6.80 -0.68 -12.90
N THR A 176 -6.37 -1.19 -11.74
CA THR A 176 -6.39 -2.62 -11.44
C THR A 176 -7.60 -2.98 -10.58
N LYS A 177 -8.09 -4.22 -10.73
CA LYS A 177 -9.20 -4.77 -9.93
C LYS A 177 -8.73 -5.31 -8.58
N SER A 178 -7.46 -5.72 -8.49
CA SER A 178 -6.83 -6.18 -7.27
C SER A 178 -5.38 -5.68 -7.19
N ASN A 179 -4.87 -5.52 -5.96
CA ASN A 179 -3.56 -4.94 -5.70
C ASN A 179 -2.44 -6.00 -5.64
N ASP A 180 -2.65 -7.12 -6.31
CA ASP A 180 -1.73 -8.25 -6.42
C ASP A 180 -1.07 -8.32 -7.80
N ILE A 181 -0.12 -9.24 -7.95
CA ILE A 181 0.61 -9.44 -9.22
C ILE A 181 -0.34 -9.82 -10.37
N PRO A 182 -1.28 -10.79 -10.24
CA PRO A 182 -2.17 -11.15 -11.33
C PRO A 182 -3.06 -9.99 -11.80
N GLY A 183 -3.69 -9.26 -10.87
CA GLY A 183 -4.57 -8.14 -11.23
C GLY A 183 -3.84 -7.02 -11.94
N ALA A 184 -2.62 -6.69 -11.48
CA ALA A 184 -1.77 -5.71 -12.13
C ALA A 184 -1.29 -6.17 -13.51
N PHE A 185 -0.94 -7.45 -13.65
CA PHE A 185 -0.56 -8.06 -14.93
C PHE A 185 -1.67 -7.95 -15.97
N ASP A 186 -2.90 -8.33 -15.61
CA ASP A 186 -4.05 -8.28 -16.51
C ASP A 186 -4.36 -6.85 -16.97
N ALA A 187 -4.34 -5.90 -16.02
CA ALA A 187 -4.57 -4.48 -16.31
C ALA A 187 -3.48 -3.92 -17.25
N ALA A 188 -2.20 -4.21 -16.96
CA ALA A 188 -1.05 -3.79 -17.75
C ALA A 188 -1.08 -4.38 -19.17
N ASN A 189 -1.36 -5.67 -19.31
CA ASN A 189 -1.46 -6.33 -20.61
C ASN A 189 -2.49 -5.66 -21.52
N SER A 190 -3.65 -5.33 -20.98
CA SER A 190 -4.72 -4.66 -21.74
C SER A 190 -4.29 -3.31 -22.28
N MET A 191 -3.45 -2.58 -21.53
CA MET A 191 -2.93 -1.29 -21.94
C MET A 191 -1.77 -1.41 -22.96
N LEU A 192 -0.83 -2.33 -22.75
CA LEU A 192 0.33 -2.55 -23.62
C LEU A 192 -0.09 -2.83 -25.07
N VAL A 193 -1.12 -3.61 -25.28
CA VAL A 193 -1.67 -3.94 -26.61
C VAL A 193 -2.16 -2.68 -27.35
N GLN A 194 -2.57 -1.64 -26.62
CA GLN A 194 -3.08 -0.39 -27.20
C GLN A 194 -1.96 0.56 -27.63
N HIS A 195 -0.72 0.32 -27.19
CA HIS A 195 0.42 1.23 -27.40
C HIS A 195 1.65 0.49 -27.97
N PRO A 196 1.51 -0.16 -29.15
CA PRO A 196 2.61 -0.91 -29.76
C PRO A 196 3.77 -0.02 -30.24
N GLU A 197 3.55 1.30 -30.33
CA GLU A 197 4.56 2.29 -30.73
C GLU A 197 5.57 2.60 -29.63
N VAL A 198 5.27 2.31 -28.37
CA VAL A 198 6.14 2.62 -27.24
C VAL A 198 7.31 1.66 -27.18
N LYS A 199 8.53 2.19 -27.05
CA LYS A 199 9.76 1.38 -26.97
C LYS A 199 10.25 1.15 -25.54
N HIS A 200 9.94 2.08 -24.63
CA HIS A 200 10.42 2.03 -23.26
C HIS A 200 9.28 2.32 -22.27
N TRP A 201 9.24 1.56 -21.18
CA TRP A 201 8.20 1.68 -20.18
C TRP A 201 8.75 2.04 -18.80
N LEU A 202 8.20 3.10 -18.22
CA LEU A 202 8.31 3.41 -16.80
C LEU A 202 7.07 2.82 -16.09
N VAL A 203 7.28 1.91 -15.14
CA VAL A 203 6.19 1.25 -14.43
C VAL A 203 6.05 1.85 -13.03
N VAL A 204 4.91 2.45 -12.77
CA VAL A 204 4.49 3.05 -11.50
C VAL A 204 3.40 2.17 -10.87
N GLY A 205 3.46 1.97 -9.58
CA GLY A 205 2.44 1.26 -8.83
C GLY A 205 2.48 1.63 -7.34
N MET A 206 1.46 1.24 -6.61
CA MET A 206 1.35 1.57 -5.19
C MET A 206 2.24 0.71 -4.29
N ASN A 207 2.63 -0.48 -4.74
CA ASN A 207 3.44 -1.45 -4.01
C ASN A 207 4.27 -2.30 -4.97
N ASP A 208 5.13 -3.18 -4.42
CA ASP A 208 5.95 -4.11 -5.21
C ASP A 208 5.09 -4.99 -6.13
N ASN A 209 4.00 -5.54 -5.60
CA ASN A 209 3.13 -6.47 -6.33
C ASN A 209 2.57 -5.85 -7.62
N THR A 210 2.07 -4.62 -7.56
CA THR A 210 1.52 -3.94 -8.73
C THR A 210 2.60 -3.61 -9.74
N VAL A 211 3.79 -3.19 -9.31
CA VAL A 211 4.92 -2.95 -10.21
C VAL A 211 5.43 -4.25 -10.84
N LEU A 212 5.58 -5.32 -10.07
CA LEU A 212 5.98 -6.64 -10.59
C LEU A 212 4.98 -7.18 -11.62
N GLY A 213 3.67 -7.03 -11.37
CA GLY A 213 2.64 -7.38 -12.35
C GLY A 213 2.81 -6.62 -13.66
N GLY A 214 3.03 -5.31 -13.60
CA GLY A 214 3.29 -4.48 -14.78
C GLY A 214 4.56 -4.87 -15.53
N VAL A 215 5.67 -5.09 -14.81
CA VAL A 215 6.94 -5.53 -15.41
C VAL A 215 6.78 -6.89 -16.10
N ARG A 216 6.15 -7.87 -15.45
CA ARG A 216 5.89 -9.19 -16.06
C ARG A 216 4.99 -9.10 -17.28
N ALA A 217 4.05 -8.17 -17.33
CA ALA A 217 3.25 -7.93 -18.52
C ALA A 217 4.10 -7.40 -19.67
N THR A 218 5.04 -6.47 -19.42
CA THR A 218 5.97 -6.00 -20.44
C THR A 218 6.88 -7.13 -20.95
N GLU A 219 7.39 -7.99 -20.08
CA GLU A 219 8.17 -9.18 -20.45
C GLU A 219 7.35 -10.12 -21.34
N GLY A 220 6.08 -10.35 -21.01
CA GLY A 220 5.14 -11.15 -21.81
C GLY A 220 4.92 -10.59 -23.22
N GLN A 221 5.04 -9.28 -23.41
CA GLN A 221 4.98 -8.60 -24.72
C GLN A 221 6.35 -8.52 -25.42
N GLY A 222 7.39 -9.11 -24.86
CA GLY A 222 8.72 -9.22 -25.47
C GLY A 222 9.70 -8.11 -25.10
N PHE A 223 9.33 -7.16 -24.25
CA PHE A 223 10.27 -6.16 -23.72
C PHE A 223 11.34 -6.84 -22.87
N LYS A 224 12.53 -6.27 -22.88
CA LYS A 224 13.68 -6.77 -22.11
C LYS A 224 14.02 -5.81 -20.97
N ALA A 225 14.82 -6.26 -20.03
CA ALA A 225 15.25 -5.45 -18.88
C ALA A 225 15.82 -4.06 -19.25
N PRO A 226 16.58 -3.88 -20.34
CA PRO A 226 17.01 -2.55 -20.78
C PRO A 226 15.87 -1.60 -21.19
N ASP A 227 14.69 -2.12 -21.51
CA ASP A 227 13.56 -1.35 -22.06
C ASP A 227 12.50 -1.02 -21.00
N VAL A 228 12.68 -1.49 -19.78
CA VAL A 228 11.69 -1.31 -18.70
C VAL A 228 12.36 -0.84 -17.41
N ILE A 229 11.77 0.14 -16.76
CA ILE A 229 12.15 0.57 -15.40
C ILE A 229 10.91 0.49 -14.54
N GLY A 230 10.95 -0.35 -13.51
CA GLY A 230 9.92 -0.42 -12.46
C GLY A 230 10.53 -0.11 -11.11
N ILE A 231 9.88 0.74 -10.32
CA ILE A 231 10.29 1.01 -8.94
C ILE A 231 9.08 0.71 -8.03
N GLY A 232 9.21 -0.35 -7.22
CA GLY A 232 8.22 -0.74 -6.24
C GLY A 232 8.27 0.10 -4.98
N ILE A 233 7.27 -0.09 -4.14
CA ILE A 233 7.16 0.47 -2.79
C ILE A 233 6.90 -0.70 -1.85
N ASN A 234 7.43 -0.66 -0.65
CA ASN A 234 7.48 -1.64 0.44
C ASN A 234 8.79 -2.43 0.49
N GLY A 235 9.34 -2.89 -0.62
CA GLY A 235 10.60 -3.61 -0.68
C GLY A 235 10.53 -5.07 -0.19
N VAL A 236 9.33 -5.59 0.11
CA VAL A 236 9.17 -6.93 0.69
C VAL A 236 9.35 -8.01 -0.38
N ASP A 237 8.68 -7.84 -1.52
CA ASP A 237 8.79 -8.78 -2.64
C ASP A 237 10.10 -8.57 -3.43
N ALA A 238 10.63 -7.36 -3.43
CA ALA A 238 11.91 -7.05 -4.06
C ALA A 238 13.06 -7.91 -3.52
N VAL A 239 13.07 -8.24 -2.22
CA VAL A 239 14.08 -9.12 -1.63
C VAL A 239 14.09 -10.49 -2.30
N SER A 240 12.93 -11.07 -2.56
CA SER A 240 12.82 -12.37 -3.21
C SER A 240 13.15 -12.30 -4.71
N GLU A 241 12.82 -11.19 -5.38
CA GLU A 241 13.12 -11.00 -6.81
C GLU A 241 14.62 -10.74 -7.05
N LEU A 242 15.30 -10.03 -6.16
CA LEU A 242 16.75 -9.79 -6.26
C LEU A 242 17.59 -11.04 -5.98
N SER A 243 17.02 -12.09 -5.43
CA SER A 243 17.71 -13.35 -5.13
C SER A 243 17.58 -14.41 -6.24
N LYS A 244 16.85 -14.11 -7.31
CA LYS A 244 16.67 -14.97 -8.49
C LYS A 244 17.65 -14.61 -9.60
#